data_fce26c131a77f6c8b772409a695695bb
#
_entry.id   fce26c131a77f6c8b772409a695695bb
#
_cell.length_a   1.000
_cell.length_b   1.000
_cell.length_c   1.000
_cell.angle_alpha   90.00
_cell.angle_beta   90.00
_cell.angle_gamma   90.00
#
_symmetry.space_group_name_H-M   'P 1'
#
loop_
_entity.id
_entity.type
_entity.pdbx_description
1 polymer ?
#
loop_
_entity_poly.entity_id
_entity_poly.type
_entity_poly.pdbx_seq_one_letter_code
_entity_poly.pdbx_strand_id
1 'polypeptide(L)'
;VLIEGKALAAGNYGFFIAVYPDSCTLIFSKNSTAWGSFFYEPADNVLQVTVCQQKDLPSSREWLHYEFSAQTDRSATVSLLWEHWRIPFTVRVDLKKVVVDNLRRELETDKGFVFENWVAAAQFCYDQDTNLEEALTWAENGVNSFFGVKTFASYSLKAKIQEKLGKKTEAAETMKLALDYAAIFELHGYGRQLIGQKKPKVALEVFLLNQKKNGDTWPVHVGLMRGYSATGDLKKALEHAKIALGQAPDDVNKSSLEASIKTLAEGKSIAQ
;
A
#
# COMPACT_ATOMS: atom_id res chain seq x y z
N VAL A 1 16.50 13.99 3.77
CA VAL A 1 16.49 13.23 5.03
C VAL A 1 16.39 14.17 6.22
N LEU A 2 16.09 13.63 7.40
CA LEU A 2 16.16 14.38 8.66
C LEU A 2 17.28 13.77 9.51
N ILE A 3 18.17 14.62 10.00
CA ILE A 3 19.21 14.25 10.96
C ILE A 3 18.81 14.84 12.31
N GLU A 4 18.54 14.00 13.30
CA GLU A 4 18.00 14.45 14.61
C GLU A 4 16.82 15.42 14.46
N GLY A 5 15.94 15.15 13.46
CA GLY A 5 14.76 15.98 13.17
C GLY A 5 15.03 17.21 12.32
N LYS A 6 16.27 17.58 12.02
CA LYS A 6 16.61 18.71 11.16
C LYS A 6 16.81 18.28 9.70
N ALA A 7 16.24 19.04 8.77
CA ALA A 7 16.28 18.71 7.35
C ALA A 7 17.70 18.84 6.77
N LEU A 8 18.09 17.81 6.00
CA LEU A 8 19.28 17.81 5.16
C LEU A 8 18.84 17.45 3.75
N ALA A 9 19.11 18.30 2.76
CA ALA A 9 18.78 18.08 1.36
C ALA A 9 19.53 16.85 0.79
N ALA A 10 19.12 16.36 -0.37
CA ALA A 10 19.90 15.36 -1.09
C ALA A 10 21.21 15.95 -1.61
N GLY A 11 22.33 15.25 -1.45
CA GLY A 11 23.63 15.71 -1.86
C GLY A 11 24.79 14.89 -1.30
N ASN A 12 26.00 15.23 -1.68
CA ASN A 12 27.23 14.74 -1.08
C ASN A 12 27.74 15.79 -0.09
N TYR A 13 28.13 15.35 1.09
CA TYR A 13 28.59 16.22 2.17
C TYR A 13 29.90 15.71 2.76
N GLY A 14 30.78 16.64 3.13
CA GLY A 14 31.81 16.36 4.10
C GLY A 14 31.19 16.19 5.47
N PHE A 15 31.51 15.10 6.16
CA PHE A 15 30.98 14.82 7.49
C PHE A 15 32.09 14.96 8.55
N PHE A 16 31.88 15.86 9.50
CA PHE A 16 32.80 16.11 10.60
C PHE A 16 32.07 15.97 11.94
N ILE A 17 32.81 15.63 12.98
CA ILE A 17 32.30 15.58 14.35
C ILE A 17 33.25 16.42 15.23
N ALA A 18 32.72 17.51 15.81
CA ALA A 18 33.39 18.22 16.84
C ALA A 18 33.05 17.62 18.21
N VAL A 19 34.05 17.19 18.95
CA VAL A 19 33.91 16.49 20.23
C VAL A 19 34.14 17.43 21.37
N TYR A 20 33.22 17.48 22.34
CA TYR A 20 33.30 18.24 23.58
C TYR A 20 33.16 17.30 24.78
N PRO A 21 33.39 17.77 26.03
CA PRO A 21 33.37 16.92 27.20
C PRO A 21 32.08 16.07 27.35
N ASP A 22 30.90 16.63 27.05
CA ASP A 22 29.60 15.98 27.29
C ASP A 22 28.69 15.92 26.07
N SER A 23 29.17 16.39 24.93
CA SER A 23 28.39 16.38 23.69
C SER A 23 29.27 16.31 22.45
N CYS A 24 28.68 16.01 21.32
CA CYS A 24 29.30 16.10 20.01
C CYS A 24 28.45 16.96 19.08
N THR A 25 29.07 17.74 18.24
CA THR A 25 28.37 18.41 17.13
C THR A 25 28.68 17.69 15.83
N LEU A 26 27.65 17.14 15.24
CA LEU A 26 27.69 16.58 13.88
C LEU A 26 27.62 17.73 12.89
N ILE A 27 28.52 17.77 11.93
CA ILE A 27 28.64 18.85 10.95
C ILE A 27 28.59 18.25 9.55
N PHE A 28 27.66 18.72 8.73
CA PHE A 28 27.55 18.39 7.32
C PHE A 28 27.96 19.62 6.51
N SER A 29 29.08 19.50 5.80
CA SER A 29 29.66 20.57 4.99
C SER A 29 29.38 20.36 3.52
N LYS A 30 29.14 21.41 2.75
CA LYS A 30 29.04 21.35 1.29
C LYS A 30 30.38 20.97 0.62
N ASN A 31 31.53 21.17 1.30
CA ASN A 31 32.81 20.67 0.83
C ASN A 31 32.93 19.17 1.10
N SER A 32 32.51 18.34 0.14
CA SER A 32 32.50 16.87 0.23
C SER A 32 33.83 16.21 -0.13
N THR A 33 34.82 16.98 -0.62
CA THR A 33 36.10 16.46 -1.13
C THR A 33 37.30 16.88 -0.24
N ALA A 34 37.04 17.56 0.88
CA ALA A 34 38.08 17.97 1.81
C ALA A 34 38.84 16.75 2.39
N TRP A 35 40.17 16.83 2.37
CA TRP A 35 41.03 15.81 2.98
C TRP A 35 41.21 16.11 4.48
N GLY A 36 40.49 15.36 5.31
CA GLY A 36 40.49 15.58 6.76
C GLY A 36 39.89 16.93 7.17
N SER A 37 40.27 17.42 8.33
CA SER A 37 39.79 18.71 8.87
C SER A 37 40.70 19.92 8.54
N PHE A 38 41.77 19.73 7.80
CA PHE A 38 42.72 20.81 7.50
C PHE A 38 42.12 21.95 6.68
N PHE A 39 41.14 21.63 5.84
CA PHE A 39 40.44 22.59 4.99
C PHE A 39 38.99 22.80 5.42
N TYR A 40 38.68 22.53 6.69
CA TYR A 40 37.38 22.80 7.22
C TYR A 40 37.11 24.30 7.33
N GLU A 41 36.03 24.75 6.70
CA GLU A 41 35.58 26.13 6.71
C GLU A 41 34.15 26.18 7.26
N PRO A 42 33.91 26.87 8.40
CA PRO A 42 32.58 26.99 9.00
C PRO A 42 31.51 27.58 8.07
N ALA A 43 31.90 28.43 7.12
CA ALA A 43 30.98 29.00 6.12
C ALA A 43 30.39 27.95 5.17
N ASP A 44 31.00 26.78 5.08
CA ASP A 44 30.53 25.66 4.27
C ASP A 44 29.51 24.74 4.98
N ASN A 45 29.24 25.00 6.28
CA ASN A 45 28.30 24.16 7.03
C ASN A 45 26.88 24.33 6.54
N VAL A 46 26.28 23.21 6.12
CA VAL A 46 24.88 23.13 5.68
C VAL A 46 23.99 22.75 6.84
N LEU A 47 24.47 21.87 7.71
CA LEU A 47 23.74 21.42 8.89
C LEU A 47 24.71 21.18 10.05
N GLN A 48 24.28 21.61 11.23
CA GLN A 48 24.93 21.28 12.49
C GLN A 48 23.89 20.76 13.49
N VAL A 49 24.23 19.64 14.15
CA VAL A 49 23.35 18.98 15.12
C VAL A 49 24.18 18.55 16.32
N THR A 50 23.76 18.94 17.51
CA THR A 50 24.39 18.49 18.75
C THR A 50 23.71 17.21 19.24
N VAL A 51 24.54 16.22 19.58
CA VAL A 51 24.13 14.92 20.13
C VAL A 51 24.90 14.60 21.40
N CYS A 52 24.34 13.78 22.29
CA CYS A 52 25.03 13.29 23.47
C CYS A 52 25.86 12.06 23.12
N GLN A 53 27.09 12.02 23.56
CA GLN A 53 27.95 10.85 23.47
C GLN A 53 27.67 9.92 24.64
N GLN A 54 27.76 8.61 24.39
CA GLN A 54 27.77 7.58 25.41
C GLN A 54 29.22 7.19 25.65
N LYS A 55 29.63 7.20 26.90
CA LYS A 55 30.98 6.83 27.37
C LYS A 55 30.88 5.53 28.14
N ASP A 56 32.01 4.94 28.41
CA ASP A 56 32.14 3.74 29.27
C ASP A 56 31.40 2.51 28.72
N LEU A 57 31.44 2.32 27.39
CA LEU A 57 30.97 1.07 26.80
C LEU A 57 31.73 -0.14 27.38
N PRO A 58 31.06 -1.28 27.60
CA PRO A 58 31.65 -2.41 28.30
C PRO A 58 32.83 -3.08 27.56
N SER A 59 32.92 -2.86 26.24
CA SER A 59 34.03 -3.35 25.42
C SER A 59 34.67 -2.24 24.62
N SER A 60 36.05 -2.21 24.67
CA SER A 60 36.81 -1.26 23.83
C SER A 60 36.75 -1.65 22.36
N ARG A 61 36.66 -0.64 21.50
CA ARG A 61 36.73 -0.73 20.03
C ARG A 61 38.00 -0.04 19.53
N GLU A 62 39.02 -0.81 19.24
CA GLU A 62 40.29 -0.25 18.76
C GLU A 62 40.14 0.46 17.40
N TRP A 63 39.37 -0.15 16.49
CA TRP A 63 39.09 0.42 15.17
C TRP A 63 37.85 1.28 15.20
N LEU A 64 37.97 2.52 14.75
CA LEU A 64 36.82 3.40 14.51
C LEU A 64 35.92 2.78 13.44
N HIS A 65 34.65 2.60 13.73
CA HIS A 65 33.67 2.13 12.77
C HIS A 65 32.30 2.78 12.96
N TYR A 66 31.49 2.70 11.91
CA TYR A 66 30.10 3.10 11.94
C TYR A 66 29.20 1.86 12.02
N GLU A 67 28.17 1.94 12.87
CA GLU A 67 27.17 0.91 13.05
C GLU A 67 25.79 1.48 12.74
N PHE A 68 24.95 0.67 12.09
CA PHE A 68 23.54 0.98 11.88
C PHE A 68 22.70 0.08 12.77
N SER A 69 21.85 0.67 13.61
CA SER A 69 20.99 -0.04 14.56
C SER A 69 19.60 0.58 14.61
N ALA A 70 18.67 -0.03 15.37
CA ALA A 70 17.29 0.42 15.54
C ALA A 70 16.60 0.77 14.20
N GLN A 71 16.82 -0.07 13.18
CA GLN A 71 16.28 0.15 11.83
C GLN A 71 14.76 -0.06 11.82
N THR A 72 14.07 0.86 11.15
CA THR A 72 12.64 0.80 10.83
C THR A 72 12.46 1.09 9.33
N ASP A 73 11.22 1.10 8.86
CA ASP A 73 10.90 1.54 7.48
C ASP A 73 11.23 3.02 7.21
N ARG A 74 11.40 3.84 8.25
CA ARG A 74 11.53 5.31 8.14
C ARG A 74 12.75 5.88 8.84
N SER A 75 13.49 5.09 9.59
CA SER A 75 14.63 5.58 10.37
C SER A 75 15.67 4.51 10.65
N ALA A 76 16.88 4.97 10.89
CA ALA A 76 17.95 4.17 11.47
C ALA A 76 18.77 5.04 12.44
N THR A 77 19.34 4.41 13.46
CA THR A 77 20.37 5.03 14.28
C THR A 77 21.73 4.71 13.67
N VAL A 78 22.47 5.75 13.33
CA VAL A 78 23.88 5.67 12.94
C VAL A 78 24.72 5.97 14.18
N SER A 79 25.68 5.13 14.50
CA SER A 79 26.56 5.35 15.62
C SER A 79 28.01 5.27 15.17
N LEU A 80 28.82 6.26 15.53
CA LEU A 80 30.27 6.15 15.49
C LEU A 80 30.73 5.49 16.77
N LEU A 81 31.55 4.42 16.67
CA LEU A 81 32.13 3.71 17.80
C LEU A 81 33.66 3.76 17.69
N TRP A 82 34.30 4.15 18.79
CA TRP A 82 35.75 4.14 18.94
C TRP A 82 36.11 4.05 20.43
N GLU A 83 37.05 3.21 20.77
CA GLU A 83 37.39 2.90 22.15
C GLU A 83 36.13 2.54 22.97
N HIS A 84 35.87 3.26 24.04
CA HIS A 84 34.68 3.10 24.90
C HIS A 84 33.55 4.08 24.54
N TRP A 85 33.62 4.77 23.40
CA TRP A 85 32.70 5.81 23.02
C TRP A 85 31.72 5.34 21.94
N ARG A 86 30.49 5.82 22.08
CA ARG A 86 29.46 5.73 21.07
C ARG A 86 28.83 7.10 20.87
N ILE A 87 28.80 7.57 19.64
CA ILE A 87 28.15 8.83 19.24
C ILE A 87 26.97 8.45 18.34
N PRO A 88 25.77 8.25 18.91
CA PRO A 88 24.58 7.88 18.13
C PRO A 88 23.89 9.11 17.58
N PHE A 89 23.31 8.98 16.39
CA PHE A 89 22.38 9.96 15.84
C PHE A 89 21.34 9.24 14.96
N THR A 90 20.13 9.82 14.90
CA THR A 90 19.03 9.26 14.14
C THR A 90 18.94 9.90 12.77
N VAL A 91 18.86 9.06 11.73
CA VAL A 91 18.52 9.44 10.36
C VAL A 91 17.09 9.02 10.10
N ARG A 92 16.24 9.94 9.62
CA ARG A 92 14.85 9.66 9.24
C ARG A 92 14.57 10.10 7.82
N VAL A 93 13.63 9.41 7.19
CA VAL A 93 13.10 9.74 5.87
C VAL A 93 11.59 9.89 5.92
N ASP A 94 11.05 10.79 5.10
CA ASP A 94 9.63 10.76 4.74
C ASP A 94 9.46 9.71 3.63
N LEU A 95 9.17 8.48 4.05
CA LEU A 95 9.08 7.35 3.13
C LEU A 95 8.03 7.60 2.05
N LYS A 96 6.85 8.12 2.43
CA LYS A 96 5.77 8.40 1.49
C LYS A 96 6.23 9.37 0.41
N LYS A 97 6.83 10.49 0.81
CA LYS A 97 7.36 11.48 -0.12
C LYS A 97 8.45 10.90 -1.02
N VAL A 98 9.41 10.17 -0.46
CA VAL A 98 10.51 9.57 -1.24
C VAL A 98 9.99 8.59 -2.29
N VAL A 99 9.03 7.72 -1.92
CA VAL A 99 8.44 6.75 -2.84
C VAL A 99 7.63 7.46 -3.93
N VAL A 100 6.78 8.44 -3.57
CA VAL A 100 5.98 9.19 -4.55
C VAL A 100 6.87 9.95 -5.54
N ASP A 101 7.92 10.63 -5.05
CA ASP A 101 8.87 11.35 -5.90
C ASP A 101 9.64 10.39 -6.83
N ASN A 102 9.91 9.17 -6.39
CA ASN A 102 10.55 8.14 -7.23
C ASN A 102 9.57 7.61 -8.28
N LEU A 103 8.35 7.25 -7.89
CA LEU A 103 7.30 6.78 -8.80
C LEU A 103 7.05 7.80 -9.92
N ARG A 104 6.96 9.09 -9.57
CA ARG A 104 6.79 10.17 -10.56
C ARG A 104 7.89 10.18 -11.61
N ARG A 105 9.15 10.05 -11.19
CA ARG A 105 10.31 9.99 -12.11
C ARG A 105 10.31 8.71 -12.95
N GLU A 106 9.99 7.58 -12.36
CA GLU A 106 9.94 6.29 -13.06
C GLU A 106 8.85 6.24 -14.13
N LEU A 107 7.69 6.84 -13.87
CA LEU A 107 6.60 6.92 -14.84
C LEU A 107 6.91 7.83 -16.06
N GLU A 108 7.95 8.65 -15.99
CA GLU A 108 8.47 9.44 -17.10
C GLU A 108 9.50 8.69 -17.95
N THR A 109 9.84 7.44 -17.60
CA THR A 109 10.78 6.59 -18.33
C THR A 109 10.05 5.50 -19.15
N ASP A 110 10.77 4.47 -19.57
CA ASP A 110 10.22 3.27 -20.21
C ASP A 110 9.14 2.57 -19.38
N LYS A 111 9.21 2.68 -18.05
CA LYS A 111 8.17 2.16 -17.15
C LYS A 111 6.81 2.80 -17.36
N GLY A 112 6.76 4.03 -17.82
CA GLY A 112 5.50 4.73 -18.12
C GLY A 112 4.73 4.19 -19.33
N PHE A 113 5.37 3.35 -20.18
CA PHE A 113 4.69 2.67 -21.29
C PHE A 113 3.95 1.39 -20.85
N VAL A 114 4.01 1.03 -19.57
CA VAL A 114 3.40 -0.17 -18.99
C VAL A 114 2.29 0.27 -18.03
N PHE A 115 1.03 -0.06 -18.36
CA PHE A 115 -0.14 0.44 -17.60
C PHE A 115 -0.14 -0.03 -16.15
N GLU A 116 0.38 -1.20 -15.85
CA GLU A 116 0.47 -1.75 -14.50
C GLU A 116 1.28 -0.86 -13.57
N ASN A 117 2.31 -0.17 -14.07
CA ASN A 117 3.13 0.74 -13.27
C ASN A 117 2.32 1.98 -12.83
N TRP A 118 1.45 2.50 -13.70
CA TRP A 118 0.54 3.59 -13.35
C TRP A 118 -0.48 3.15 -12.30
N VAL A 119 -1.04 1.96 -12.47
CA VAL A 119 -1.99 1.38 -11.50
C VAL A 119 -1.30 1.12 -10.17
N ALA A 120 -0.09 0.57 -10.17
CA ALA A 120 0.68 0.31 -8.94
C ALA A 120 1.05 1.61 -8.20
N ALA A 121 1.44 2.65 -8.93
CA ALA A 121 1.72 3.97 -8.35
C ALA A 121 0.47 4.59 -7.70
N ALA A 122 -0.67 4.55 -8.40
CA ALA A 122 -1.95 5.01 -7.87
C ALA A 122 -2.39 4.18 -6.65
N GLN A 123 -2.20 2.85 -6.67
CA GLN A 123 -2.51 1.95 -5.56
C GLN A 123 -1.67 2.29 -4.33
N PHE A 124 -0.36 2.53 -4.50
CA PHE A 124 0.49 2.95 -3.39
C PHE A 124 -0.04 4.21 -2.70
N CYS A 125 -0.38 5.23 -3.47
CA CYS A 125 -0.93 6.47 -2.92
C CYS A 125 -2.28 6.25 -2.21
N TYR A 126 -3.13 5.40 -2.77
CA TYR A 126 -4.41 5.02 -2.18
C TYR A 126 -4.22 4.31 -0.83
N ASP A 127 -3.32 3.34 -0.76
CA ASP A 127 -3.05 2.54 0.45
C ASP A 127 -2.38 3.37 1.55
N GLN A 128 -1.50 4.29 1.15
CA GLN A 128 -0.79 5.17 2.07
C GLN A 128 -1.57 6.45 2.44
N ASP A 129 -2.76 6.62 1.87
CA ASP A 129 -3.60 7.82 2.06
C ASP A 129 -2.82 9.13 1.83
N THR A 130 -2.17 9.21 0.67
CA THR A 130 -1.29 10.34 0.30
C THR A 130 -1.42 10.66 -1.17
N ASN A 131 -1.23 11.93 -1.57
CA ASN A 131 -1.21 12.38 -2.96
C ASN A 131 -2.40 11.89 -3.80
N LEU A 132 -3.60 11.83 -3.23
CA LEU A 132 -4.77 11.21 -3.86
C LEU A 132 -5.20 11.88 -5.18
N GLU A 133 -5.01 13.20 -5.33
CA GLU A 133 -5.31 13.89 -6.60
C GLU A 133 -4.34 13.43 -7.71
N GLU A 134 -3.05 13.31 -7.41
CA GLU A 134 -2.07 12.78 -8.35
C GLU A 134 -2.31 11.29 -8.63
N ALA A 135 -2.67 10.52 -7.60
CA ALA A 135 -3.07 9.12 -7.76
C ALA A 135 -4.28 8.95 -8.69
N LEU A 136 -5.24 9.88 -8.65
CA LEU A 136 -6.37 9.87 -9.59
C LEU A 136 -5.89 10.09 -11.03
N THR A 137 -4.94 11.00 -11.24
CA THR A 137 -4.34 11.22 -12.57
C THR A 137 -3.59 9.97 -13.04
N TRP A 138 -2.84 9.32 -12.17
CA TRP A 138 -2.15 8.07 -12.50
C TRP A 138 -3.12 6.92 -12.79
N ALA A 139 -4.18 6.77 -12.00
CA ALA A 139 -5.23 5.81 -12.28
C ALA A 139 -5.94 6.07 -13.63
N GLU A 140 -6.15 7.34 -13.97
CA GLU A 140 -6.70 7.74 -15.28
C GLU A 140 -5.76 7.33 -16.43
N ASN A 141 -4.46 7.58 -16.29
CA ASN A 141 -3.46 7.18 -17.29
C ASN A 141 -3.41 5.65 -17.43
N GLY A 142 -3.49 4.90 -16.34
CA GLY A 142 -3.53 3.43 -16.37
C GLY A 142 -4.75 2.86 -17.10
N VAL A 143 -5.83 3.64 -17.25
CA VAL A 143 -7.08 3.23 -17.92
C VAL A 143 -7.18 3.75 -19.35
N ASN A 144 -6.98 5.06 -19.56
CA ASN A 144 -7.43 5.78 -20.76
C ASN A 144 -6.30 6.39 -21.60
N SER A 145 -5.03 6.31 -21.17
CA SER A 145 -3.91 6.75 -21.99
C SER A 145 -3.66 5.81 -23.17
N PHE A 146 -2.73 6.19 -24.05
CA PHE A 146 -2.32 5.37 -25.21
C PHE A 146 -1.87 3.94 -24.82
N PHE A 147 -1.30 3.77 -23.65
CA PHE A 147 -0.85 2.48 -23.09
C PHE A 147 -1.78 1.97 -21.98
N GLY A 148 -2.88 2.68 -21.72
CA GLY A 148 -3.86 2.29 -20.69
C GLY A 148 -4.66 1.05 -21.07
N VAL A 149 -4.99 0.21 -20.07
CA VAL A 149 -5.78 -0.99 -20.27
C VAL A 149 -7.02 -0.96 -19.37
N LYS A 150 -8.18 -1.16 -20.00
CA LYS A 150 -9.48 -1.19 -19.33
C LYS A 150 -9.71 -2.55 -18.69
N THR A 151 -9.52 -2.62 -17.37
CA THR A 151 -9.76 -3.81 -16.58
C THR A 151 -10.66 -3.50 -15.39
N PHE A 152 -11.25 -4.52 -14.76
CA PHE A 152 -11.95 -4.33 -13.48
C PHE A 152 -11.03 -3.73 -12.42
N ALA A 153 -9.79 -4.20 -12.33
CA ALA A 153 -8.83 -3.72 -11.33
C ALA A 153 -8.51 -2.22 -11.51
N SER A 154 -8.17 -1.79 -12.73
CA SER A 154 -7.81 -0.38 -13.00
C SER A 154 -8.98 0.57 -12.76
N TYR A 155 -10.18 0.25 -13.25
CA TYR A 155 -11.36 1.07 -13.01
C TYR A 155 -11.81 1.06 -11.55
N SER A 156 -11.77 -0.10 -10.86
CA SER A 156 -12.17 -0.16 -9.45
C SER A 156 -11.23 0.63 -8.54
N LEU A 157 -9.93 0.64 -8.82
CA LEU A 157 -8.98 1.51 -8.13
C LEU A 157 -9.30 2.99 -8.34
N LYS A 158 -9.53 3.40 -9.59
CA LYS A 158 -9.92 4.77 -9.91
C LYS A 158 -11.18 5.19 -9.15
N ALA A 159 -12.21 4.34 -9.13
CA ALA A 159 -13.45 4.60 -8.39
C ALA A 159 -13.20 4.74 -6.87
N LYS A 160 -12.37 3.89 -6.29
CA LYS A 160 -11.98 3.97 -4.87
C LYS A 160 -11.25 5.27 -4.53
N ILE A 161 -10.36 5.74 -5.41
CA ILE A 161 -9.65 7.01 -5.23
C ILE A 161 -10.65 8.18 -5.34
N GLN A 162 -11.56 8.17 -6.31
CA GLN A 162 -12.62 9.15 -6.45
C GLN A 162 -13.51 9.21 -5.20
N GLU A 163 -13.86 8.05 -4.62
CA GLU A 163 -14.64 7.98 -3.38
C GLU A 163 -13.91 8.64 -2.21
N LYS A 164 -12.61 8.35 -2.04
CA LYS A 164 -11.76 9.01 -1.02
C LYS A 164 -11.67 10.52 -1.19
N LEU A 165 -11.67 11.01 -2.43
CA LEU A 165 -11.68 12.43 -2.77
C LEU A 165 -13.07 13.08 -2.64
N GLY A 166 -14.10 12.34 -2.23
CA GLY A 166 -15.47 12.83 -2.11
C GLY A 166 -16.24 12.95 -3.43
N LYS A 167 -15.66 12.51 -4.55
CA LYS A 167 -16.26 12.52 -5.90
C LYS A 167 -17.21 11.32 -6.08
N LYS A 168 -18.29 11.29 -5.27
CA LYS A 168 -19.15 10.10 -5.15
C LYS A 168 -19.89 9.73 -6.43
N THR A 169 -20.33 10.71 -7.20
CA THR A 169 -21.06 10.47 -8.46
C THR A 169 -20.14 9.84 -9.50
N GLU A 170 -18.97 10.43 -9.69
CA GLU A 170 -17.96 9.92 -10.62
C GLU A 170 -17.46 8.52 -10.18
N ALA A 171 -17.30 8.29 -8.88
CA ALA A 171 -16.93 6.99 -8.34
C ALA A 171 -17.96 5.92 -8.68
N ALA A 172 -19.25 6.22 -8.55
CA ALA A 172 -20.34 5.30 -8.90
C ALA A 172 -20.38 4.97 -10.40
N GLU A 173 -20.22 5.98 -11.25
CA GLU A 173 -20.15 5.81 -12.70
C GLU A 173 -18.91 5.00 -13.11
N THR A 174 -17.75 5.31 -12.55
CA THR A 174 -16.52 4.58 -12.81
C THR A 174 -16.61 3.12 -12.34
N MET A 175 -17.23 2.87 -11.19
CA MET A 175 -17.45 1.50 -10.71
C MET A 175 -18.41 0.71 -11.62
N LYS A 176 -19.44 1.37 -12.16
CA LYS A 176 -20.32 0.74 -13.14
C LYS A 176 -19.55 0.29 -14.39
N LEU A 177 -18.66 1.16 -14.89
CA LEU A 177 -17.76 0.78 -15.99
C LEU A 177 -16.83 -0.38 -15.59
N ALA A 178 -16.29 -0.39 -14.37
CA ALA A 178 -15.47 -1.49 -13.89
C ALA A 178 -16.19 -2.84 -13.99
N LEU A 179 -17.48 -2.89 -13.61
CA LEU A 179 -18.26 -4.11 -13.65
C LEU A 179 -18.46 -4.67 -15.07
N ASP A 180 -18.41 -3.82 -16.09
CA ASP A 180 -18.50 -4.26 -17.50
C ASP A 180 -17.25 -5.05 -17.91
N TYR A 181 -16.09 -4.78 -17.34
CA TYR A 181 -14.83 -5.48 -17.60
C TYR A 181 -14.55 -6.64 -16.63
N ALA A 182 -15.37 -6.79 -15.58
CA ALA A 182 -15.13 -7.79 -14.55
C ALA A 182 -15.38 -9.22 -15.05
N ALA A 183 -14.44 -10.11 -14.72
CA ALA A 183 -14.55 -11.54 -14.91
C ALA A 183 -15.40 -12.20 -13.78
N ILE A 184 -15.76 -13.47 -13.96
CA ILE A 184 -16.65 -14.22 -13.06
C ILE A 184 -16.19 -14.19 -11.59
N PHE A 185 -14.89 -14.37 -11.32
CA PHE A 185 -14.36 -14.38 -9.97
C PHE A 185 -14.17 -12.97 -9.39
N GLU A 186 -13.95 -11.96 -10.23
CA GLU A 186 -13.89 -10.56 -9.81
C GLU A 186 -15.27 -10.07 -9.35
N LEU A 187 -16.34 -10.38 -10.12
CA LEU A 187 -17.71 -10.10 -9.71
C LEU A 187 -18.09 -10.84 -8.43
N HIS A 188 -17.70 -12.12 -8.32
CA HIS A 188 -17.92 -12.90 -7.10
C HIS A 188 -17.21 -12.27 -5.89
N GLY A 189 -15.93 -11.91 -6.03
CA GLY A 189 -15.13 -11.27 -4.96
C GLY A 189 -15.69 -9.93 -4.55
N TYR A 190 -16.07 -9.09 -5.51
CA TYR A 190 -16.66 -7.79 -5.24
C TYR A 190 -18.02 -7.89 -4.54
N GLY A 191 -18.88 -8.81 -4.97
CA GLY A 191 -20.15 -9.08 -4.27
C GLY A 191 -19.93 -9.49 -2.81
N ARG A 192 -18.94 -10.33 -2.52
CA ARG A 192 -18.57 -10.70 -1.14
C ARG A 192 -18.07 -9.50 -0.35
N GLN A 193 -17.25 -8.65 -0.94
CA GLN A 193 -16.77 -7.41 -0.31
C GLN A 193 -17.96 -6.50 0.08
N LEU A 194 -18.95 -6.36 -0.78
CA LEU A 194 -20.16 -5.56 -0.52
C LEU A 194 -20.99 -6.13 0.62
N ILE A 195 -21.09 -7.46 0.76
CA ILE A 195 -21.72 -8.08 1.95
C ILE A 195 -20.96 -7.66 3.21
N GLY A 196 -19.64 -7.78 3.24
CA GLY A 196 -18.81 -7.35 4.37
C GLY A 196 -18.95 -5.86 4.72
N GLN A 197 -19.22 -5.02 3.71
CA GLN A 197 -19.54 -3.60 3.87
C GLN A 197 -21.00 -3.32 4.29
N LYS A 198 -21.78 -4.34 4.60
CA LYS A 198 -23.21 -4.24 4.97
C LYS A 198 -24.07 -3.60 3.86
N LYS A 199 -23.75 -3.87 2.59
CA LYS A 199 -24.50 -3.45 1.39
C LYS A 199 -25.11 -4.66 0.65
N PRO A 200 -25.96 -5.48 1.31
CA PRO A 200 -26.39 -6.76 0.75
C PRO A 200 -27.24 -6.63 -0.51
N LYS A 201 -28.02 -5.56 -0.66
CA LYS A 201 -28.83 -5.34 -1.87
C LYS A 201 -27.94 -5.11 -3.09
N VAL A 202 -26.92 -4.26 -2.96
CA VAL A 202 -25.96 -3.99 -4.03
C VAL A 202 -25.14 -5.25 -4.35
N ALA A 203 -24.77 -6.03 -3.34
CA ALA A 203 -24.09 -7.31 -3.53
C ALA A 203 -24.93 -8.28 -4.37
N LEU A 204 -26.22 -8.39 -4.09
CA LEU A 204 -27.12 -9.23 -4.87
C LEU A 204 -27.22 -8.78 -6.33
N GLU A 205 -27.29 -7.47 -6.58
CA GLU A 205 -27.27 -6.93 -7.95
C GLU A 205 -25.99 -7.34 -8.70
N VAL A 206 -24.84 -7.29 -8.04
CA VAL A 206 -23.56 -7.74 -8.64
C VAL A 206 -23.56 -9.24 -8.92
N PHE A 207 -24.13 -10.07 -8.04
CA PHE A 207 -24.25 -11.52 -8.29
C PHE A 207 -25.24 -11.84 -9.42
N LEU A 208 -26.33 -11.09 -9.54
CA LEU A 208 -27.25 -11.20 -10.67
C LEU A 208 -26.60 -10.76 -11.98
N LEU A 209 -25.80 -9.70 -11.96
CA LEU A 209 -24.97 -9.30 -13.11
C LEU A 209 -23.99 -10.42 -13.49
N ASN A 210 -23.37 -11.06 -12.50
CA ASN A 210 -22.47 -12.19 -12.72
C ASN A 210 -23.21 -13.35 -13.45
N GLN A 211 -24.42 -13.69 -13.02
CA GLN A 211 -25.25 -14.69 -13.69
C GLN A 211 -25.56 -14.29 -15.13
N LYS A 212 -25.94 -13.02 -15.35
CA LYS A 212 -26.26 -12.52 -16.71
C LYS A 212 -25.06 -12.62 -17.65
N LYS A 213 -23.83 -12.33 -17.15
CA LYS A 213 -22.59 -12.34 -17.96
C LYS A 213 -22.00 -13.73 -18.18
N ASN A 214 -22.06 -14.58 -17.17
CA ASN A 214 -21.30 -15.83 -17.11
C ASN A 214 -22.16 -17.10 -17.05
N GLY A 215 -23.49 -16.95 -17.11
CA GLY A 215 -24.43 -18.08 -17.11
C GLY A 215 -24.54 -18.80 -15.76
N ASP A 216 -25.12 -19.96 -15.79
CA ASP A 216 -25.42 -20.79 -14.63
C ASP A 216 -24.26 -21.73 -14.30
N THR A 217 -23.20 -21.19 -13.76
CA THR A 217 -21.98 -21.91 -13.36
C THR A 217 -21.85 -21.98 -11.85
N TRP A 218 -21.05 -22.92 -11.35
CA TRP A 218 -20.82 -23.12 -9.92
C TRP A 218 -20.47 -21.82 -9.16
N PRO A 219 -19.49 -20.97 -9.58
CA PRO A 219 -19.16 -19.76 -8.83
C PRO A 219 -20.30 -18.75 -8.81
N VAL A 220 -21.12 -18.70 -9.85
CA VAL A 220 -22.29 -17.82 -9.94
C VAL A 220 -23.35 -18.23 -8.93
N HIS A 221 -23.68 -19.53 -8.86
CA HIS A 221 -24.65 -20.02 -7.89
C HIS A 221 -24.18 -19.85 -6.45
N VAL A 222 -22.89 -20.03 -6.16
CA VAL A 222 -22.29 -19.71 -4.84
C VAL A 222 -22.45 -18.21 -4.51
N GLY A 223 -22.27 -17.34 -5.48
CA GLY A 223 -22.50 -15.91 -5.32
C GLY A 223 -23.96 -15.58 -5.02
N LEU A 224 -24.90 -16.09 -5.81
CA LEU A 224 -26.33 -15.88 -5.63
C LEU A 224 -26.83 -16.44 -4.29
N MET A 225 -26.38 -17.63 -3.88
CA MET A 225 -26.65 -18.19 -2.55
C MET A 225 -26.28 -17.18 -1.46
N ARG A 226 -25.08 -16.58 -1.51
CA ARG A 226 -24.62 -15.58 -0.54
C ARG A 226 -25.43 -14.29 -0.60
N GLY A 227 -25.71 -13.80 -1.80
CA GLY A 227 -26.49 -12.58 -2.02
C GLY A 227 -27.91 -12.67 -1.52
N TYR A 228 -28.62 -13.76 -1.84
CA TYR A 228 -29.96 -14.00 -1.35
C TYR A 228 -29.99 -14.23 0.16
N SER A 229 -29.03 -14.97 0.71
CA SER A 229 -28.90 -15.13 2.15
C SER A 229 -28.68 -13.79 2.88
N ALA A 230 -27.83 -12.94 2.33
CA ALA A 230 -27.55 -11.61 2.90
C ALA A 230 -28.75 -10.65 2.84
N THR A 231 -29.64 -10.83 1.87
CA THR A 231 -30.90 -10.04 1.76
C THR A 231 -32.09 -10.66 2.48
N GLY A 232 -31.91 -11.84 3.09
CA GLY A 232 -32.94 -12.53 3.85
C GLY A 232 -33.87 -13.47 3.05
N ASP A 233 -33.68 -13.60 1.72
CA ASP A 233 -34.40 -14.56 0.89
C ASP A 233 -33.76 -15.96 1.00
N LEU A 234 -33.95 -16.59 2.17
CA LEU A 234 -33.35 -17.89 2.47
C LEU A 234 -33.85 -19.01 1.57
N LYS A 235 -35.05 -18.86 1.01
CA LYS A 235 -35.62 -19.87 0.07
C LYS A 235 -34.78 -19.88 -1.22
N LYS A 236 -34.59 -18.73 -1.86
CA LYS A 236 -33.74 -18.65 -3.08
C LYS A 236 -32.28 -18.97 -2.75
N ALA A 237 -31.77 -18.57 -1.59
CA ALA A 237 -30.42 -18.95 -1.17
C ALA A 237 -30.25 -20.47 -1.14
N LEU A 238 -31.22 -21.20 -0.59
CA LEU A 238 -31.22 -22.66 -0.54
C LEU A 238 -31.35 -23.31 -1.94
N GLU A 239 -32.16 -22.74 -2.83
CA GLU A 239 -32.27 -23.19 -4.23
C GLU A 239 -30.89 -23.09 -4.93
N HIS A 240 -30.23 -21.94 -4.86
CA HIS A 240 -28.93 -21.76 -5.47
C HIS A 240 -27.82 -22.59 -4.80
N ALA A 241 -27.89 -22.81 -3.48
CA ALA A 241 -26.99 -23.73 -2.79
C ALA A 241 -27.05 -25.16 -3.32
N LYS A 242 -28.24 -25.67 -3.56
CA LYS A 242 -28.44 -27.04 -4.12
C LYS A 242 -27.91 -27.16 -5.55
N ILE A 243 -28.12 -26.12 -6.38
CA ILE A 243 -27.57 -26.12 -7.75
C ILE A 243 -26.04 -26.09 -7.69
N ALA A 244 -25.47 -25.22 -6.85
CA ALA A 244 -24.03 -25.14 -6.67
C ALA A 244 -23.42 -26.45 -6.18
N LEU A 245 -24.11 -27.18 -5.28
CA LEU A 245 -23.66 -28.48 -4.80
C LEU A 245 -23.53 -29.51 -5.94
N GLY A 246 -24.49 -29.55 -6.87
CA GLY A 246 -24.45 -30.43 -8.03
C GLY A 246 -23.32 -30.10 -9.01
N GLN A 247 -22.77 -28.92 -8.96
CA GLN A 247 -21.72 -28.43 -9.85
C GLN A 247 -20.35 -28.26 -9.14
N ALA A 248 -20.26 -28.61 -7.85
CA ALA A 248 -19.05 -28.38 -7.07
C ALA A 248 -17.83 -29.12 -7.62
N PRO A 249 -16.69 -28.47 -7.80
CA PRO A 249 -15.53 -29.02 -8.51
C PRO A 249 -14.76 -30.06 -7.69
N ASP A 250 -14.90 -30.06 -6.37
CA ASP A 250 -14.16 -30.93 -5.44
C ASP A 250 -14.92 -31.17 -4.14
N ASP A 251 -14.44 -32.12 -3.33
CA ASP A 251 -15.09 -32.51 -2.08
C ASP A 251 -15.03 -31.45 -0.98
N VAL A 252 -14.03 -30.55 -1.01
CA VAL A 252 -13.93 -29.44 -0.05
C VAL A 252 -15.09 -28.46 -0.29
N ASN A 253 -15.32 -28.11 -1.55
CA ASN A 253 -16.42 -27.23 -1.93
C ASN A 253 -17.79 -27.90 -1.69
N LYS A 254 -17.92 -29.21 -1.97
CA LYS A 254 -19.14 -29.95 -1.62
C LYS A 254 -19.47 -29.89 -0.14
N SER A 255 -18.50 -30.23 0.72
CA SER A 255 -18.70 -30.23 2.18
C SER A 255 -19.08 -28.80 2.71
N SER A 256 -18.48 -27.74 2.15
CA SER A 256 -18.82 -26.37 2.48
C SER A 256 -20.25 -26.00 2.07
N LEU A 257 -20.69 -26.47 0.91
CA LEU A 257 -22.05 -26.22 0.43
C LEU A 257 -23.10 -27.05 1.22
N GLU A 258 -22.79 -28.28 1.58
CA GLU A 258 -23.65 -29.10 2.47
C GLU A 258 -23.86 -28.44 3.82
N ALA A 259 -22.82 -27.90 4.43
CA ALA A 259 -22.90 -27.11 5.66
C ALA A 259 -23.78 -25.87 5.48
N SER A 260 -23.60 -25.16 4.35
CA SER A 260 -24.44 -23.99 4.01
C SER A 260 -25.91 -24.34 3.83
N ILE A 261 -26.19 -25.45 3.12
CA ILE A 261 -27.56 -25.97 2.90
C ILE A 261 -28.22 -26.29 4.24
N LYS A 262 -27.51 -26.98 5.15
CA LYS A 262 -28.01 -27.27 6.50
C LYS A 262 -28.40 -26.02 7.26
N THR A 263 -27.49 -25.01 7.27
CA THR A 263 -27.75 -23.73 7.94
C THR A 263 -28.96 -22.98 7.37
N LEU A 264 -29.06 -22.94 6.04
CA LEU A 264 -30.19 -22.31 5.34
C LEU A 264 -31.52 -23.05 5.56
N ALA A 265 -31.49 -24.38 5.62
CA ALA A 265 -32.68 -25.20 5.91
C ALA A 265 -33.19 -25.02 7.35
N GLU A 266 -32.31 -24.67 8.28
CA GLU A 266 -32.66 -24.26 9.65
C GLU A 266 -33.22 -22.82 9.74
N GLY A 267 -33.39 -22.13 8.61
CA GLY A 267 -33.85 -20.73 8.59
C GLY A 267 -32.81 -19.70 9.02
N LYS A 268 -31.52 -20.04 9.01
CA LYS A 268 -30.42 -19.14 9.40
C LYS A 268 -29.68 -18.63 8.18
N SER A 269 -29.24 -17.34 8.25
CA SER A 269 -28.40 -16.76 7.21
C SER A 269 -26.95 -17.28 7.29
N ILE A 270 -26.34 -17.48 6.13
CA ILE A 270 -24.91 -17.81 5.98
C ILE A 270 -24.05 -16.56 5.65
N ALA A 271 -24.67 -15.39 5.56
CA ALA A 271 -23.98 -14.14 5.29
C ALA A 271 -23.38 -13.61 6.60
N GLN A 272 -22.12 -13.88 6.81
CA GLN A 272 -21.27 -13.21 7.81
C GLN A 272 -20.16 -12.45 7.11
#